data_af7afec77e93f7056f945bf6acdd0f26
#
_entry.id   af7afec77e93f7056f945bf6acdd0f26
#
_cell.length_a   1.000
_cell.length_b   1.000
_cell.length_c   1.000
_cell.angle_alpha   90.00
_cell.angle_beta   90.00
_cell.angle_gamma   90.00
#
_symmetry.space_group_name_H-M   'P 1'
#
loop_
_entity.id
_entity.type
_entity.pdbx_description
1 polymer ?
#
loop_
_entity_poly.entity_id
_entity_poly.type
_entity_poly.pdbx_seq_one_letter_code
_entity_poly.pdbx_strand_id
1 'polypeptide(L)'
;IQFANGVRGIVECGAGAPDVPEVDYWWRKARISVYGTEGYAEVLTGSGWRAVTSRGAWSGPGCMNYDLDMPPYIQDMADWLDGVKEHPCNFASAYAGHEIMMALVRSVVEGGQVALPLTDGQDELALLKEKLPARPVLLSSPVNAKEYLG
;
A
#
# COMPACT_ATOMS: atom_id res chain seq x y z
N ILE A 1 -10.48 -2.75 -0.88
CA ILE A 1 -10.39 -3.86 -1.83
C ILE A 1 -11.25 -4.99 -1.30
N GLN A 2 -12.12 -5.54 -2.16
CA GLN A 2 -12.92 -6.72 -1.88
C GLN A 2 -12.40 -7.88 -2.72
N PHE A 3 -12.06 -8.97 -2.06
CA PHE A 3 -11.58 -10.18 -2.73
C PHE A 3 -12.74 -11.14 -3.01
N ALA A 4 -12.60 -11.98 -4.04
CA ALA A 4 -13.63 -12.93 -4.46
C ALA A 4 -14.01 -13.93 -3.35
N ASN A 5 -13.09 -14.26 -2.45
CA ASN A 5 -13.31 -15.13 -1.29
C ASN A 5 -13.97 -14.44 -0.08
N GLY A 6 -14.42 -13.19 -0.23
CA GLY A 6 -15.06 -12.42 0.82
C GLY A 6 -14.11 -11.64 1.77
N VAL A 7 -12.82 -11.86 1.66
CA VAL A 7 -11.81 -11.08 2.41
C VAL A 7 -11.85 -9.62 1.96
N ARG A 8 -11.68 -8.71 2.90
CA ARG A 8 -11.57 -7.26 2.64
C ARG A 8 -10.22 -6.74 3.06
N GLY A 9 -9.59 -5.99 2.18
CA GLY A 9 -8.38 -5.23 2.45
C GLY A 9 -8.66 -3.74 2.48
N ILE A 10 -8.09 -3.04 3.44
CA ILE A 10 -8.10 -1.58 3.55
C ILE A 10 -6.65 -1.12 3.50
N VAL A 11 -6.36 -0.18 2.62
CA VAL A 11 -5.05 0.48 2.53
C VAL A 11 -5.26 1.96 2.79
N GLU A 12 -4.63 2.46 3.81
CA GLU A 12 -4.60 3.88 4.17
C GLU A 12 -3.16 4.37 4.06
N CYS A 13 -2.94 5.44 3.32
CA CYS A 13 -1.59 5.98 3.16
C CYS A 13 -1.61 7.48 2.84
N GLY A 14 -0.45 8.10 3.02
CA GLY A 14 -0.23 9.50 2.68
C GLY A 14 -0.77 10.49 3.69
N ALA A 15 -0.82 11.76 3.29
CA ALA A 15 -1.15 12.88 4.17
C ALA A 15 -2.59 12.85 4.73
N GLY A 16 -3.49 12.13 4.04
CA GLY A 16 -4.88 11.94 4.49
C GLY A 16 -5.08 10.81 5.48
N ALA A 17 -4.05 10.01 5.74
CA ALA A 17 -4.14 8.93 6.73
C ALA A 17 -4.22 9.51 8.15
N PRO A 18 -4.95 8.84 9.08
CA PRO A 18 -5.06 9.30 10.45
C PRO A 18 -3.70 9.46 11.13
N ASP A 19 -3.56 10.49 11.95
CA ASP A 19 -2.45 10.62 12.86
C ASP A 19 -2.56 9.58 13.97
N VAL A 20 -1.49 8.84 14.17
CA VAL A 20 -1.39 7.86 15.25
C VAL A 20 -0.09 8.11 16.03
N PRO A 21 -0.11 7.97 17.37
CA PRO A 21 1.06 8.30 18.20
C PRO A 21 2.33 7.49 17.88
N GLU A 22 2.14 6.30 17.28
CA GLU A 22 3.22 5.39 16.93
C GLU A 22 3.98 5.80 15.67
N VAL A 23 3.51 6.81 14.94
CA VAL A 23 4.08 7.24 13.67
C VAL A 23 4.46 8.70 13.73
N ASP A 24 5.75 8.96 13.73
CA ASP A 24 6.35 10.29 13.83
C ASP A 24 6.49 11.01 12.47
N TYR A 25 6.49 10.26 11.35
CA TYR A 25 6.62 10.82 10.00
C TYR A 25 5.38 10.55 9.16
N TRP A 26 4.94 11.53 8.38
CA TRP A 26 3.75 11.43 7.53
C TRP A 26 3.81 10.27 6.54
N TRP A 27 4.97 9.97 5.96
CA TRP A 27 5.15 8.89 5.00
C TRP A 27 5.11 7.48 5.64
N ARG A 28 5.21 7.41 6.98
CA ARG A 28 5.05 6.17 7.75
C ARG A 28 3.62 5.89 8.13
N LYS A 29 2.67 6.78 7.81
CA LYS A 29 1.25 6.60 8.10
C LYS A 29 0.56 5.56 7.21
N ALA A 30 1.31 4.74 6.47
CA ALA A 30 0.74 3.67 5.68
C ALA A 30 0.28 2.53 6.60
N ARG A 31 -0.98 2.19 6.46
CA ARG A 31 -1.61 1.07 7.15
C ARG A 31 -2.23 0.14 6.13
N ILE A 32 -2.01 -1.15 6.29
CA ILE A 32 -2.69 -2.20 5.55
C ILE A 32 -3.42 -3.07 6.56
N SER A 33 -4.73 -3.18 6.41
CA SER A 33 -5.57 -4.02 7.25
C SER A 33 -6.32 -5.03 6.39
N VAL A 34 -6.38 -6.26 6.84
CA VAL A 34 -7.08 -7.35 6.16
C VAL A 34 -8.08 -7.96 7.13
N TYR A 35 -9.32 -8.08 6.68
CA TYR A 35 -10.43 -8.62 7.46
C TYR A 35 -10.97 -9.87 6.79
N GLY A 36 -11.03 -10.96 7.53
CA GLY A 36 -11.62 -12.23 7.14
C GLY A 36 -12.70 -12.67 8.12
N THR A 37 -13.31 -13.81 7.87
CA THR A 37 -14.37 -14.38 8.73
C THR A 37 -13.87 -14.85 10.10
N GLU A 38 -12.59 -15.17 10.22
CA GLU A 38 -11.99 -15.66 11.47
C GLU A 38 -11.22 -14.59 12.24
N GLY A 39 -11.12 -13.37 11.72
CA GLY A 39 -10.41 -12.29 12.39
C GLY A 39 -9.84 -11.25 11.43
N TYR A 40 -8.88 -10.50 11.92
CA TYR A 40 -8.20 -9.47 11.12
C TYR A 40 -6.70 -9.44 11.42
N ALA A 41 -5.97 -8.89 10.49
CA ALA A 41 -4.56 -8.55 10.66
C ALA A 41 -4.30 -7.14 10.12
N GLU A 42 -3.38 -6.43 10.72
CA GLU A 42 -2.94 -5.13 10.24
C GLU A 42 -1.44 -4.93 10.38
N VAL A 43 -0.89 -4.17 9.46
CA VAL A 43 0.49 -3.68 9.48
C VAL A 43 0.44 -2.17 9.44
N LEU A 44 1.13 -1.54 10.39
CA LEU A 44 1.37 -0.10 10.40
C LEU A 44 2.85 0.12 10.11
N THR A 45 3.13 0.72 8.97
CA THR A 45 4.50 0.92 8.50
C THR A 45 5.33 1.68 9.53
N GLY A 46 6.46 1.12 9.93
CA GLY A 46 7.36 1.70 10.94
C GLY A 46 6.96 1.49 12.40
N SER A 47 5.75 0.99 12.67
CA SER A 47 5.26 0.81 14.05
C SER A 47 5.14 -0.64 14.45
N GLY A 48 4.59 -1.49 13.59
CA GLY A 48 4.45 -2.91 13.88
C GLY A 48 3.30 -3.58 13.16
N TRP A 49 3.02 -4.79 13.58
CA TRP A 49 1.89 -5.55 13.08
C TRP A 49 1.13 -6.22 14.22
N ARG A 50 -0.12 -6.48 14.00
CA ARG A 50 -0.94 -7.32 14.87
C ARG A 50 -1.91 -8.18 14.07
N ALA A 51 -2.24 -9.32 14.62
CA ALA A 51 -3.29 -10.19 14.12
C ALA A 51 -4.15 -10.64 15.29
N VAL A 52 -5.46 -10.65 15.09
CA VAL A 52 -6.44 -11.14 16.06
C VAL A 52 -7.37 -12.09 15.34
N THR A 53 -7.47 -13.30 15.86
CA THR A 53 -8.35 -14.35 15.31
C THR A 53 -9.08 -15.06 16.43
N SER A 54 -10.00 -15.96 16.08
CA SER A 54 -10.66 -16.85 17.03
C SER A 54 -9.69 -17.75 17.83
N ARG A 55 -8.44 -17.90 17.33
CA ARG A 55 -7.39 -18.74 17.96
C ARG A 55 -6.44 -17.95 18.87
N GLY A 56 -6.49 -16.62 18.86
CA GLY A 56 -5.63 -15.78 19.68
C GLY A 56 -5.27 -14.45 19.05
N ALA A 57 -4.38 -13.75 19.75
CA ALA A 57 -3.83 -12.47 19.29
C ALA A 57 -2.30 -12.53 19.26
N TRP A 58 -1.72 -11.95 18.23
CA TRP A 58 -0.29 -11.85 18.01
C TRP A 58 0.06 -10.44 17.61
N SER A 59 1.27 -10.01 17.95
CA SER A 59 1.81 -8.73 17.51
C SER A 59 3.33 -8.84 17.43
N GLY A 60 3.91 -7.93 16.65
CA GLY A 60 5.36 -7.82 16.50
C GLY A 60 5.79 -6.37 16.29
N PRO A 61 7.09 -6.11 16.44
CA PRO A 61 7.65 -4.76 16.25
C PRO A 61 7.50 -4.29 14.81
N GLY A 62 7.67 -2.99 14.63
CA GLY A 62 7.71 -2.36 13.31
C GLY A 62 8.86 -2.88 12.45
N CYS A 63 8.61 -2.94 11.20
CA CYS A 63 9.57 -3.15 10.12
C CYS A 63 9.65 -1.85 9.30
N MET A 64 10.57 -1.67 8.53
CA MET A 64 11.14 -0.59 7.71
C MET A 64 12.46 -0.08 8.29
N ASN A 65 13.39 -0.97 8.29
CA ASN A 65 14.78 -0.62 8.53
C ASN A 65 15.56 -1.02 7.27
N TYR A 66 15.91 -0.05 6.44
CA TYR A 66 16.63 -0.31 5.19
C TYR A 66 17.95 -1.04 5.39
N ASP A 67 18.66 -0.80 6.49
CA ASP A 67 19.93 -1.47 6.78
C ASP A 67 19.75 -2.97 7.07
N LEU A 68 18.58 -3.35 7.60
CA LEU A 68 18.25 -4.75 7.90
C LEU A 68 17.47 -5.41 6.76
N ASP A 69 16.64 -4.66 6.05
CA ASP A 69 15.71 -5.19 5.05
C ASP A 69 16.38 -5.35 3.68
N MET A 70 17.28 -4.43 3.32
CA MET A 70 17.91 -4.42 2.00
C MET A 70 18.83 -5.60 1.72
N PRO A 71 19.70 -6.04 2.63
CA PRO A 71 20.58 -7.17 2.35
C PRO A 71 19.83 -8.47 1.98
N PRO A 72 18.82 -8.93 2.75
CA PRO A 72 18.07 -10.12 2.36
C PRO A 72 17.25 -9.91 1.08
N TYR A 73 16.71 -8.71 0.82
CA TYR A 73 16.02 -8.40 -0.42
C TYR A 73 16.92 -8.53 -1.65
N ILE A 74 18.16 -8.04 -1.56
CA ILE A 74 19.15 -8.15 -2.64
C ILE A 74 19.58 -9.61 -2.83
N GLN A 75 19.76 -10.37 -1.74
CA GLN A 75 20.06 -11.80 -1.83
C GLN A 75 18.92 -12.55 -2.51
N ASP A 76 17.67 -12.27 -2.16
CA ASP A 76 16.50 -12.86 -2.79
C ASP A 76 16.44 -12.56 -4.30
N MET A 77 16.85 -11.36 -4.70
CA MET A 77 16.97 -10.99 -6.12
C MET A 77 18.05 -11.81 -6.83
N ALA A 78 19.22 -11.98 -6.22
CA ALA A 78 20.30 -12.79 -6.76
C ALA A 78 19.86 -14.27 -6.91
N ASP A 79 19.26 -14.83 -5.87
CA ASP A 79 18.72 -16.19 -5.87
C ASP A 79 17.69 -16.40 -6.99
N TRP A 80 16.85 -15.38 -7.26
CA TRP A 80 15.88 -15.44 -8.35
C TRP A 80 16.56 -15.42 -9.72
N LEU A 81 17.56 -14.56 -9.91
CA LEU A 81 18.32 -14.51 -11.17
C LEU A 81 19.09 -15.82 -11.43
N ASP A 82 19.54 -16.47 -10.38
CA ASP A 82 20.21 -17.78 -10.44
C ASP A 82 19.22 -18.96 -10.55
N GLY A 83 17.92 -18.70 -10.55
CA GLY A 83 16.88 -19.72 -10.67
C GLY A 83 16.66 -20.58 -9.43
N VAL A 84 17.14 -20.13 -8.26
CA VAL A 84 17.04 -20.87 -6.98
C VAL A 84 15.62 -20.76 -6.41
N LYS A 85 15.02 -19.58 -6.47
CA LYS A 85 13.65 -19.31 -6.00
C LYS A 85 13.01 -18.16 -6.75
N GLU A 86 11.70 -18.05 -6.66
CA GLU A 86 10.98 -16.91 -7.21
C GLU A 86 11.06 -15.70 -6.28
N HIS A 87 11.34 -14.52 -6.83
CA HIS A 87 11.37 -13.28 -6.05
C HIS A 87 9.93 -12.79 -5.78
N PRO A 88 9.59 -12.37 -4.53
CA PRO A 88 8.25 -11.88 -4.19
C PRO A 88 7.80 -10.68 -5.03
N CYS A 89 8.74 -9.82 -5.44
CA CYS A 89 8.49 -8.67 -6.31
C CYS A 89 8.80 -8.98 -7.80
N ASN A 90 8.47 -10.17 -8.27
CA ASN A 90 8.59 -10.52 -9.68
C ASN A 90 7.60 -9.72 -10.54
N PHE A 91 7.75 -9.83 -11.88
CA PHE A 91 6.91 -9.09 -12.82
C PHE A 91 5.41 -9.32 -12.60
N ALA A 92 4.98 -10.53 -12.36
CA ALA A 92 3.55 -10.84 -12.19
C ALA A 92 2.98 -10.16 -10.94
N SER A 93 3.71 -10.20 -9.82
CA SER A 93 3.32 -9.52 -8.58
C SER A 93 3.31 -8.00 -8.73
N ALA A 94 4.33 -7.45 -9.39
CA ALA A 94 4.43 -6.02 -9.65
C ALA A 94 3.32 -5.53 -10.59
N TYR A 95 3.01 -6.30 -11.63
CA TYR A 95 1.92 -5.99 -12.56
C TYR A 95 0.56 -6.00 -11.86
N ALA A 96 0.27 -7.02 -11.04
CA ALA A 96 -0.97 -7.07 -10.26
C ALA A 96 -1.10 -5.89 -9.30
N GLY A 97 -0.01 -5.50 -8.65
CA GLY A 97 0.03 -4.29 -7.80
C GLY A 97 -0.23 -3.00 -8.59
N HIS A 98 0.37 -2.88 -9.77
CA HIS A 98 0.16 -1.74 -10.66
C HIS A 98 -1.30 -1.67 -11.14
N GLU A 99 -1.89 -2.79 -11.51
CA GLU A 99 -3.29 -2.87 -11.93
C GLU A 99 -4.25 -2.41 -10.82
N ILE A 100 -3.99 -2.80 -9.57
CA ILE A 100 -4.73 -2.30 -8.40
C ILE A 100 -4.62 -0.78 -8.28
N MET A 101 -3.44 -0.22 -8.47
CA MET A 101 -3.24 1.24 -8.44
C MET A 101 -4.03 1.95 -9.55
N MET A 102 -4.03 1.42 -10.76
CA MET A 102 -4.83 1.98 -11.87
C MET A 102 -6.33 1.86 -11.60
N ALA A 103 -6.78 0.75 -11.02
CA ALA A 103 -8.17 0.61 -10.59
C ALA A 103 -8.58 1.61 -9.50
N LEU A 104 -7.68 1.96 -8.57
CA LEU A 104 -7.92 3.02 -7.59
C LEU A 104 -8.08 4.38 -8.26
N VAL A 105 -7.21 4.71 -9.21
CA VAL A 105 -7.32 5.95 -10.00
C VAL A 105 -8.65 6.00 -10.74
N ARG A 106 -9.02 4.91 -11.41
CA ARG A 106 -10.30 4.78 -12.12
C ARG A 106 -11.49 4.95 -11.17
N SER A 107 -11.44 4.34 -9.99
CA SER A 107 -12.47 4.47 -8.96
C SER A 107 -12.68 5.93 -8.54
N VAL A 108 -11.62 6.71 -8.43
CA VAL A 108 -11.71 8.17 -8.17
C VAL A 108 -12.35 8.92 -9.33
N VAL A 109 -11.96 8.58 -10.57
CA VAL A 109 -12.48 9.21 -11.79
C VAL A 109 -13.96 8.93 -12.00
N GLU A 110 -14.38 7.69 -11.79
CA GLU A 110 -15.75 7.22 -12.03
C GLU A 110 -16.67 7.40 -10.82
N GLY A 111 -16.11 7.56 -9.62
CA GLY A 111 -16.86 7.70 -8.38
C GLY A 111 -17.51 6.41 -7.89
N GLY A 112 -16.91 5.25 -8.21
CA GLY A 112 -17.51 3.95 -7.91
C GLY A 112 -16.51 2.82 -7.71
N GLN A 113 -17.05 1.62 -7.56
CA GLN A 113 -16.25 0.39 -7.50
C GLN A 113 -15.76 0.01 -8.89
N VAL A 114 -14.52 -0.41 -8.97
CA VAL A 114 -13.90 -0.91 -10.19
C VAL A 114 -13.58 -2.39 -10.03
N ALA A 115 -14.04 -3.20 -10.98
CA ALA A 115 -13.75 -4.63 -11.01
C ALA A 115 -12.35 -4.90 -11.56
N LEU A 116 -11.71 -5.92 -11.02
CA LEU A 116 -10.43 -6.44 -11.51
C LEU A 116 -10.63 -7.85 -12.11
N PRO A 117 -9.86 -8.22 -13.12
CA PRO A 117 -8.83 -7.45 -13.80
C PRO A 117 -9.40 -6.30 -14.66
N LEU A 118 -8.60 -5.28 -14.93
CA LEU A 118 -8.94 -4.22 -15.87
C LEU A 118 -8.92 -4.79 -17.30
N THR A 119 -10.04 -4.70 -18.00
CA THR A 119 -10.22 -5.35 -19.32
C THR A 119 -10.12 -4.42 -20.51
N ASP A 120 -10.08 -3.11 -20.24
CA ASP A 120 -10.00 -2.05 -21.24
C ASP A 120 -8.74 -1.22 -21.07
N GLY A 121 -8.12 -0.87 -22.17
CA GLY A 121 -6.88 -0.07 -22.20
C GLY A 121 -7.13 1.41 -22.11
N GLN A 122 -7.70 1.90 -21.00
CA GLN A 122 -7.83 3.34 -20.74
C GLN A 122 -6.53 3.92 -20.18
N ASP A 123 -6.28 5.19 -20.43
CA ASP A 123 -5.24 5.97 -19.74
C ASP A 123 -5.83 6.63 -18.48
N GLU A 124 -5.85 5.90 -17.37
CA GLU A 124 -6.41 6.36 -16.10
C GLU A 124 -5.74 7.64 -15.60
N LEU A 125 -4.45 7.81 -15.86
CA LEU A 125 -3.73 9.00 -15.41
C LEU A 125 -4.10 10.23 -16.23
N ALA A 126 -4.34 10.09 -17.53
CA ALA A 126 -4.84 11.16 -18.37
C ALA A 126 -6.24 11.57 -17.92
N LEU A 127 -7.13 10.59 -17.70
CA LEU A 127 -8.49 10.84 -17.21
C LEU A 127 -8.48 11.53 -15.82
N LEU A 128 -7.62 11.11 -14.93
CA LEU A 128 -7.47 11.76 -13.62
C LEU A 128 -7.04 13.22 -13.76
N LYS A 129 -6.05 13.50 -14.62
CA LYS A 129 -5.55 14.87 -14.88
C LYS A 129 -6.65 15.79 -15.40
N GLU A 130 -7.53 15.30 -16.25
CA GLU A 130 -8.69 16.07 -16.74
C GLU A 130 -9.67 16.43 -15.63
N LYS A 131 -9.85 15.55 -14.65
CA LYS A 131 -10.77 15.74 -13.53
C LYS A 131 -10.18 16.49 -12.34
N LEU A 132 -8.87 16.56 -12.23
CA LEU A 132 -8.22 17.30 -11.16
C LEU A 132 -8.45 18.83 -11.35
N PRO A 133 -8.71 19.57 -10.25
CA PRO A 133 -8.79 21.01 -10.33
C PRO A 133 -7.44 21.59 -10.79
N ALA A 134 -7.50 22.68 -11.56
CA ALA A 134 -6.30 23.34 -12.10
C ALA A 134 -5.26 23.77 -11.04
N ARG A 135 -5.68 23.84 -9.79
CA ARG A 135 -4.81 23.99 -8.62
C ARG A 135 -5.17 22.91 -7.60
N PRO A 136 -4.25 22.01 -7.25
CA PRO A 136 -4.50 21.09 -6.15
C PRO A 136 -4.80 21.90 -4.90
N VAL A 137 -5.89 21.56 -4.22
CA VAL A 137 -6.14 22.03 -2.87
C VAL A 137 -5.09 21.34 -2.00
N LEU A 138 -3.98 22.02 -1.76
CA LEU A 138 -3.08 21.62 -0.71
C LEU A 138 -3.87 21.78 0.59
N LEU A 139 -4.35 20.68 1.14
CA LEU A 139 -4.83 20.66 2.51
C LEU A 139 -3.68 21.25 3.33
N SER A 140 -3.93 22.36 3.97
CA SER A 140 -2.97 23.24 4.58
C SER A 140 -2.34 22.67 5.84
N SER A 141 -1.61 21.59 5.70
CA SER A 141 -0.53 21.31 6.63
C SER A 141 0.72 21.84 5.95
N PRO A 142 1.43 22.79 6.51
CA PRO A 142 2.70 23.19 5.97
C PRO A 142 3.65 22.01 6.12
N VAL A 143 3.66 21.17 5.08
CA VAL A 143 4.72 20.19 4.92
C VAL A 143 5.97 21.02 4.67
N ASN A 144 6.79 21.14 5.66
CA ASN A 144 8.06 21.84 5.54
C ASN A 144 8.96 20.95 4.66
N ALA A 145 9.02 21.25 3.38
CA ALA A 145 9.82 20.48 2.42
C ALA A 145 11.31 20.36 2.86
N LYS A 146 11.80 21.27 3.70
CA LYS A 146 13.14 21.18 4.29
C LYS A 146 13.31 20.05 5.30
N GLU A 147 12.24 19.57 5.91
CA GLU A 147 12.29 18.42 6.83
C GLU A 147 12.41 17.10 6.07
N TYR A 148 12.17 17.08 4.74
CA TYR A 148 12.22 15.89 3.90
C TYR A 148 13.49 15.77 3.07
N LEU A 149 14.24 16.85 2.91
CA LEU A 149 15.41 16.93 2.05
C LEU A 149 16.71 17.19 2.83
N GLY A 150 16.63 17.21 4.17
CA GLY A 150 17.77 17.42 5.07
C GLY A 150 18.66 16.24 5.26
#